data_4f9c9c038b0a8f9e326f793f56fc62e4
#
_entry.id   4f9c9c038b0a8f9e326f793f56fc62e4
#
_cell.length_a   1.000
_cell.length_b   1.000
_cell.length_c   1.000
_cell.angle_alpha   90.00
_cell.angle_beta   90.00
_cell.angle_gamma   90.00
#
_symmetry.space_group_name_H-M   'P 1'
#
loop_
_entity.id
_entity.type
_entity.pdbx_description
1 polymer ?
#
loop_
_entity_poly.entity_id
_entity_poly.type
_entity_poly.pdbx_seq_one_letter_code
_entity_poly.pdbx_strand_id
1 'polypeptide(L)'
;MALLNSNCPDLKLVARGKVRDLYEVDEKSLLFVATDRISAFDVIMKNSIPGKGKILTEISLFWFDLLKDVLPNHLITANFDEMPEKVQKYREQLEGRSILVKKMRVVPIEAIVRGYITGSGWSEYKKKGTICDIPLPNGLVESEKLPEVLFTPSTKAEIGDHDENIHPSKMVEILGDKKLADQIAQSAIALYTKASEYAASKGIIIADTKFEFGLDEDNNLVLVDEVLTPDSSRFWPANKYEAGRTQDSFDKQFLRNYLESINFDKNTSIELPQDVIENTLSKYKEAFQLLTGREVNL
;
A
#
# COMPACT_ATOMS: atom_id res chain seq x y z
N MET A 1 19.72 -3.77 12.45
CA MET A 1 20.20 -4.45 11.20
C MET A 1 19.03 -4.56 10.24
N ALA A 2 19.25 -4.36 8.94
CA ALA A 2 18.16 -4.47 7.94
C ALA A 2 17.70 -5.92 7.77
N LEU A 3 16.39 -6.14 7.66
CA LEU A 3 15.79 -7.44 7.43
C LEU A 3 15.39 -7.59 5.94
N LEU A 4 16.19 -8.35 5.18
CA LEU A 4 15.85 -8.67 3.79
C LEU A 4 14.93 -9.89 3.68
N ASN A 5 15.21 -10.94 4.43
CA ASN A 5 14.42 -12.16 4.48
C ASN A 5 14.26 -12.59 5.92
N SER A 6 13.03 -12.82 6.34
CA SER A 6 12.79 -13.42 7.65
C SER A 6 13.07 -14.93 7.61
N ASN A 7 13.47 -15.49 8.75
CA ASN A 7 13.74 -16.90 8.91
C ASN A 7 13.08 -17.42 10.18
N CYS A 8 11.94 -18.09 10.04
CA CYS A 8 11.15 -18.63 11.14
C CYS A 8 10.88 -20.12 10.88
N PRO A 9 11.88 -21.02 11.09
CA PRO A 9 11.76 -22.42 10.72
C PRO A 9 10.63 -23.19 11.42
N ASP A 10 10.17 -22.74 12.57
CA ASP A 10 9.02 -23.34 13.28
C ASP A 10 7.65 -22.92 12.71
N LEU A 11 7.63 -21.99 11.76
CA LEU A 11 6.43 -21.50 11.10
C LEU A 11 6.44 -21.90 9.62
N LYS A 12 5.26 -22.23 9.09
CA LYS A 12 5.14 -22.53 7.66
C LYS A 12 5.14 -21.24 6.85
N LEU A 13 6.17 -21.02 6.03
CA LEU A 13 6.18 -19.93 5.06
C LEU A 13 5.10 -20.16 4.01
N VAL A 14 4.13 -19.25 3.92
CA VAL A 14 3.03 -19.30 2.95
C VAL A 14 3.41 -18.59 1.66
N ALA A 15 4.00 -17.39 1.79
CA ALA A 15 4.40 -16.58 0.65
C ALA A 15 5.57 -15.66 1.01
N ARG A 16 6.40 -15.38 0.02
CA ARG A 16 7.40 -14.34 0.08
C ARG A 16 7.12 -13.34 -1.04
N GLY A 17 6.46 -12.24 -0.67
CA GLY A 17 6.13 -11.17 -1.60
C GLY A 17 7.31 -10.25 -1.89
N LYS A 18 7.06 -9.18 -2.65
CA LYS A 18 8.09 -8.19 -3.02
C LYS A 18 8.71 -7.51 -1.80
N VAL A 19 7.91 -7.25 -0.74
CA VAL A 19 8.32 -6.50 0.45
C VAL A 19 7.88 -7.13 1.78
N ARG A 20 7.10 -8.21 1.75
CA ARG A 20 6.60 -8.92 2.94
C ARG A 20 6.82 -10.41 2.86
N ASP A 21 6.99 -11.04 4.02
CA ASP A 21 6.96 -12.48 4.18
C ASP A 21 5.72 -12.86 5.01
N LEU A 22 5.01 -13.91 4.59
CA LEU A 22 3.78 -14.38 5.23
C LEU A 22 3.99 -15.79 5.77
N TYR A 23 3.66 -15.99 7.05
CA TYR A 23 3.72 -17.30 7.69
C TYR A 23 2.36 -17.71 8.20
N GLU A 24 2.03 -18.99 8.07
CA GLU A 24 0.88 -19.60 8.74
C GLU A 24 1.25 -19.85 10.20
N VAL A 25 0.48 -19.23 11.11
CA VAL A 25 0.65 -19.44 12.55
C VAL A 25 -0.26 -20.58 13.00
N ASP A 26 -1.50 -20.58 12.59
CA ASP A 26 -2.47 -21.67 12.76
C ASP A 26 -3.50 -21.66 11.63
N GLU A 27 -4.56 -22.48 11.76
CA GLU A 27 -5.59 -22.59 10.72
C GLU A 27 -6.33 -21.27 10.46
N LYS A 28 -6.38 -20.36 11.45
CA LYS A 28 -7.18 -19.12 11.43
C LYS A 28 -6.34 -17.85 11.39
N SER A 29 -5.01 -17.95 11.55
CA SER A 29 -4.15 -16.79 11.66
C SER A 29 -2.88 -16.87 10.82
N LEU A 30 -2.46 -15.69 10.35
CA LEU A 30 -1.22 -15.47 9.61
C LEU A 30 -0.35 -14.44 10.37
N LEU A 31 0.95 -14.58 10.23
CA LEU A 31 1.92 -13.57 10.61
C LEU A 31 2.40 -12.84 9.35
N PHE A 32 2.16 -11.55 9.30
CA PHE A 32 2.69 -10.66 8.25
C PHE A 32 3.98 -10.02 8.75
N VAL A 33 5.05 -10.20 8.02
CA VAL A 33 6.36 -9.64 8.34
C VAL A 33 6.74 -8.62 7.27
N ALA A 34 6.75 -7.33 7.62
CA ALA A 34 7.24 -6.29 6.75
C ALA A 34 8.77 -6.27 6.75
N THR A 35 9.36 -6.55 5.60
CA THR A 35 10.81 -6.54 5.43
C THR A 35 11.31 -5.15 5.03
N ASP A 36 12.62 -4.98 5.00
CA ASP A 36 13.25 -3.75 4.53
C ASP A 36 13.54 -3.77 3.02
N ARG A 37 13.08 -4.82 2.31
CA ARG A 37 13.11 -4.85 0.84
C ARG A 37 12.33 -3.68 0.26
N ILE A 38 12.80 -3.15 -0.85
CA ILE A 38 12.08 -2.15 -1.62
C ILE A 38 11.96 -2.60 -3.07
N SER A 39 10.81 -2.35 -3.66
CA SER A 39 10.54 -2.61 -5.07
C SER A 39 10.02 -1.37 -5.77
N ALA A 40 10.40 -1.19 -7.01
CA ALA A 40 9.84 -0.18 -7.91
C ALA A 40 9.72 -0.78 -9.32
N PHE A 41 8.66 -0.41 -10.05
CA PHE A 41 8.36 -0.99 -11.37
C PHE A 41 8.34 -2.53 -11.36
N ASP A 42 7.81 -3.12 -10.27
CA ASP A 42 7.74 -4.57 -10.01
C ASP A 42 9.08 -5.27 -9.80
N VAL A 43 10.19 -4.57 -9.80
CA VAL A 43 11.53 -5.11 -9.54
C VAL A 43 11.96 -4.85 -8.10
N ILE A 44 12.39 -5.90 -7.40
CA ILE A 44 12.99 -5.79 -6.06
C ILE A 44 14.44 -5.33 -6.21
N MET A 45 14.85 -4.29 -5.48
CA MET A 45 16.23 -3.80 -5.48
C MET A 45 17.16 -4.73 -4.69
N LYS A 46 18.46 -4.76 -5.03
CA LYS A 46 19.44 -5.65 -4.38
C LYS A 46 19.68 -5.31 -2.92
N ASN A 47 19.68 -4.04 -2.60
CA ASN A 47 19.82 -3.55 -1.22
C ASN A 47 18.47 -3.07 -0.67
N SER A 48 18.44 -2.77 0.61
CA SER A 48 17.23 -2.46 1.36
C SER A 48 17.21 -1.02 1.85
N ILE A 49 16.05 -0.61 2.36
CA ILE A 49 15.89 0.63 3.13
C ILE A 49 15.79 0.23 4.62
N PRO A 50 16.88 0.34 5.42
CA PRO A 50 16.90 -0.12 6.80
C PRO A 50 15.82 0.55 7.66
N GLY A 51 15.01 -0.26 8.37
CA GLY A 51 13.90 0.24 9.19
C GLY A 51 12.59 0.50 8.44
N LYS A 52 12.57 0.40 7.10
CA LYS A 52 11.37 0.57 6.28
C LYS A 52 10.21 -0.29 6.78
N GLY A 53 10.45 -1.58 7.04
CA GLY A 53 9.43 -2.50 7.50
C GLY A 53 8.75 -2.04 8.78
N LYS A 54 9.50 -1.50 9.74
CA LYS A 54 8.94 -0.97 10.97
C LYS A 54 8.07 0.27 10.73
N ILE A 55 8.53 1.21 9.90
CA ILE A 55 7.77 2.42 9.58
C ILE A 55 6.44 2.07 8.90
N LEU A 56 6.45 1.17 7.92
CA LEU A 56 5.22 0.77 7.21
C LEU A 56 4.23 0.05 8.13
N THR A 57 4.74 -0.79 9.05
CA THR A 57 3.90 -1.45 10.05
C THR A 57 3.23 -0.42 10.96
N GLU A 58 3.98 0.52 11.52
CA GLU A 58 3.44 1.57 12.38
C GLU A 58 2.41 2.48 11.66
N ILE A 59 2.66 2.81 10.40
CA ILE A 59 1.70 3.58 9.58
C ILE A 59 0.40 2.78 9.37
N SER A 60 0.51 1.49 9.03
CA SER A 60 -0.67 0.64 8.85
C SER A 60 -1.47 0.51 10.14
N LEU A 61 -0.81 0.30 11.28
CA LEU A 61 -1.46 0.22 12.59
C LEU A 61 -2.20 1.51 12.96
N PHE A 62 -1.58 2.66 12.69
CA PHE A 62 -2.21 3.96 12.88
C PHE A 62 -3.51 4.07 12.06
N TRP A 63 -3.49 3.69 10.80
CA TRP A 63 -4.67 3.75 9.93
C TRP A 63 -5.72 2.71 10.29
N PHE A 64 -5.33 1.50 10.70
CA PHE A 64 -6.27 0.50 11.19
C PHE A 64 -7.07 1.00 12.38
N ASP A 65 -6.44 1.72 13.31
CA ASP A 65 -7.14 2.30 14.47
C ASP A 65 -8.05 3.47 14.05
N LEU A 66 -7.57 4.39 13.20
CA LEU A 66 -8.33 5.55 12.75
C LEU A 66 -9.56 5.18 11.91
N LEU A 67 -9.47 4.12 11.12
CA LEU A 67 -10.48 3.73 10.13
C LEU A 67 -11.41 2.60 10.58
N LYS A 68 -11.23 2.06 11.80
CA LYS A 68 -11.96 0.88 12.30
C LYS A 68 -13.47 1.04 12.38
N ASP A 69 -13.98 2.27 12.46
CA ASP A 69 -15.40 2.60 12.44
C ASP A 69 -16.00 2.66 11.04
N VAL A 70 -15.15 2.76 9.98
CA VAL A 70 -15.60 2.72 8.60
C VAL A 70 -15.73 1.27 8.12
N LEU A 71 -14.71 0.45 8.37
CA LEU A 71 -14.71 -0.96 8.01
C LEU A 71 -13.82 -1.75 9.00
N PRO A 72 -14.25 -2.95 9.47
CA PRO A 72 -13.39 -3.84 10.23
C PRO A 72 -12.13 -4.21 9.44
N ASN A 73 -11.02 -4.44 10.15
CA ASN A 73 -9.78 -4.93 9.55
C ASN A 73 -9.36 -6.28 10.14
N HIS A 74 -8.37 -6.91 9.54
CA HIS A 74 -7.93 -8.26 9.87
C HIS A 74 -6.96 -8.35 11.07
N LEU A 75 -6.56 -7.23 11.66
CA LEU A 75 -5.57 -7.22 12.76
C LEU A 75 -6.09 -7.99 13.99
N ILE A 76 -5.28 -8.90 14.49
CA ILE A 76 -5.47 -9.53 15.80
C ILE A 76 -4.64 -8.76 16.83
N THR A 77 -3.33 -8.69 16.65
CA THR A 77 -2.43 -7.92 17.51
C THR A 77 -1.13 -7.55 16.80
N ALA A 78 -0.55 -6.43 17.21
CA ALA A 78 0.83 -6.03 16.90
C ALA A 78 1.72 -6.07 18.15
N ASN A 79 1.12 -6.29 19.34
CA ASN A 79 1.87 -6.47 20.57
C ASN A 79 2.57 -7.82 20.56
N PHE A 80 3.90 -7.80 20.52
CA PHE A 80 4.69 -9.01 20.35
C PHE A 80 4.57 -9.97 21.55
N ASP A 81 4.29 -9.45 22.75
CA ASP A 81 4.07 -10.24 23.96
C ASP A 81 2.74 -11.01 23.97
N GLU A 82 1.78 -10.59 23.14
CA GLU A 82 0.49 -11.27 22.96
C GLU A 82 0.52 -12.30 21.83
N MET A 83 1.60 -12.36 21.05
CA MET A 83 1.73 -13.34 19.99
C MET A 83 2.01 -14.74 20.53
N PRO A 84 1.67 -15.83 19.79
CA PRO A 84 1.97 -17.19 20.22
C PRO A 84 3.48 -17.41 20.48
N GLU A 85 3.83 -18.24 21.45
CA GLU A 85 5.23 -18.53 21.84
C GLU A 85 6.12 -18.91 20.66
N LYS A 86 5.60 -19.68 19.70
CA LYS A 86 6.34 -20.07 18.49
C LYS A 86 6.72 -18.88 17.60
N VAL A 87 6.02 -17.75 17.70
CA VAL A 87 6.38 -16.49 17.05
C VAL A 87 7.36 -15.70 17.90
N GLN A 88 7.13 -15.66 19.22
CA GLN A 88 7.95 -14.91 20.17
C GLN A 88 9.43 -15.35 20.18
N LYS A 89 9.72 -16.60 19.83
CA LYS A 89 11.11 -17.09 19.64
C LYS A 89 11.94 -16.26 18.68
N TYR A 90 11.30 -15.56 17.76
CA TYR A 90 11.96 -14.78 16.70
C TYR A 90 11.90 -13.28 16.96
N ARG A 91 11.74 -12.85 18.21
CA ARG A 91 11.59 -11.45 18.63
C ARG A 91 12.62 -10.51 17.99
N GLU A 92 13.88 -10.87 18.01
CA GLU A 92 14.98 -10.02 17.53
C GLU A 92 14.77 -9.55 16.08
N GLN A 93 14.25 -10.42 15.22
CA GLN A 93 14.02 -10.09 13.80
C GLN A 93 12.62 -9.57 13.51
N LEU A 94 11.61 -9.87 14.33
CA LEU A 94 10.19 -9.66 13.99
C LEU A 94 9.52 -8.51 14.74
N GLU A 95 10.00 -8.15 15.93
CA GLU A 95 9.35 -7.12 16.75
C GLU A 95 9.35 -5.75 16.08
N GLY A 96 8.20 -5.09 16.14
CA GLY A 96 7.98 -3.77 15.53
C GLY A 96 7.75 -3.79 14.00
N ARG A 97 7.87 -4.96 13.34
CA ARG A 97 7.64 -5.10 11.91
C ARG A 97 6.69 -6.24 11.52
N SER A 98 6.08 -6.83 12.51
CA SER A 98 5.18 -7.98 12.32
C SER A 98 3.84 -7.72 12.97
N ILE A 99 2.79 -8.21 12.33
CA ILE A 99 1.43 -8.20 12.84
C ILE A 99 0.82 -9.60 12.73
N LEU A 100 0.12 -10.02 13.76
CA LEU A 100 -0.73 -11.22 13.72
C LEU A 100 -2.10 -10.82 13.20
N VAL A 101 -2.57 -11.50 12.16
CA VAL A 101 -3.82 -11.17 11.47
C VAL A 101 -4.72 -12.40 11.32
N LYS A 102 -6.02 -12.16 11.21
CA LYS A 102 -6.98 -13.21 10.84
C LYS A 102 -6.74 -13.64 9.39
N LYS A 103 -6.79 -14.94 9.14
CA LYS A 103 -6.75 -15.50 7.79
C LYS A 103 -8.09 -15.26 7.11
N MET A 104 -8.07 -14.54 5.99
CA MET A 104 -9.24 -14.15 5.22
C MET A 104 -9.25 -14.79 3.84
N ARG A 105 -10.41 -14.93 3.24
CA ARG A 105 -10.52 -15.23 1.81
C ARG A 105 -10.32 -13.93 1.04
N VAL A 106 -9.11 -13.75 0.49
CA VAL A 106 -8.73 -12.52 -0.21
C VAL A 106 -9.58 -12.34 -1.47
N VAL A 107 -10.09 -11.13 -1.67
CA VAL A 107 -10.80 -10.73 -2.90
C VAL A 107 -9.76 -10.51 -4.01
N PRO A 108 -9.92 -11.10 -5.21
CA PRO A 108 -8.92 -11.00 -6.29
C PRO A 108 -9.00 -9.67 -7.04
N ILE A 109 -9.17 -8.57 -6.32
CA ILE A 109 -9.28 -7.21 -6.84
C ILE A 109 -8.42 -6.29 -5.99
N GLU A 110 -7.64 -5.44 -6.64
CA GLU A 110 -7.02 -4.29 -6.00
C GLU A 110 -7.96 -3.08 -6.11
N ALA A 111 -8.36 -2.55 -4.98
CA ALA A 111 -9.28 -1.42 -4.90
C ALA A 111 -8.51 -0.10 -4.88
N ILE A 112 -8.29 0.47 -6.05
CA ILE A 112 -7.57 1.73 -6.21
C ILE A 112 -8.56 2.88 -6.16
N VAL A 113 -8.28 3.89 -5.34
CA VAL A 113 -9.07 5.11 -5.22
C VAL A 113 -8.17 6.30 -5.51
N ARG A 114 -8.66 7.22 -6.35
CA ARG A 114 -7.93 8.40 -6.81
C ARG A 114 -8.70 9.68 -6.51
N GLY A 115 -8.06 10.60 -5.83
CA GLY A 115 -8.55 11.98 -5.68
C GLY A 115 -7.86 12.96 -6.62
N TYR A 116 -6.75 12.54 -7.22
CA TYR A 116 -5.93 13.32 -8.15
C TYR A 116 -5.50 12.48 -9.34
N ILE A 117 -5.32 13.12 -10.49
CA ILE A 117 -4.92 12.44 -11.72
C ILE A 117 -3.39 12.36 -11.82
N THR A 118 -2.83 11.18 -11.56
CA THR A 118 -1.37 10.96 -11.55
C THR A 118 -1.03 9.51 -11.92
N GLY A 119 0.26 9.22 -12.08
CA GLY A 119 0.78 7.87 -12.33
C GLY A 119 0.15 7.19 -13.53
N SER A 120 -0.29 5.94 -13.36
CA SER A 120 -0.93 5.16 -14.43
C SER A 120 -2.23 5.80 -14.93
N GLY A 121 -3.00 6.42 -14.04
CA GLY A 121 -4.21 7.15 -14.39
C GLY A 121 -3.94 8.33 -15.32
N TRP A 122 -2.93 9.13 -15.03
CA TRP A 122 -2.50 10.21 -15.91
C TRP A 122 -1.99 9.69 -17.25
N SER A 123 -1.24 8.60 -17.25
CA SER A 123 -0.73 7.97 -18.47
C SER A 123 -1.84 7.45 -19.39
N GLU A 124 -2.90 6.88 -18.80
CA GLU A 124 -4.07 6.43 -19.55
C GLU A 124 -4.89 7.62 -20.07
N TYR A 125 -5.17 8.60 -19.22
CA TYR A 125 -5.94 9.79 -19.58
C TYR A 125 -5.32 10.56 -20.76
N LYS A 126 -4.01 10.75 -20.78
CA LYS A 126 -3.31 11.38 -21.90
C LYS A 126 -3.56 10.66 -23.24
N LYS A 127 -3.77 9.35 -23.21
CA LYS A 127 -3.94 8.53 -24.42
C LYS A 127 -5.39 8.41 -24.85
N LYS A 128 -6.31 8.29 -23.87
CA LYS A 128 -7.71 7.88 -24.13
C LYS A 128 -8.75 8.88 -23.61
N GLY A 129 -8.38 9.84 -22.74
CA GLY A 129 -9.33 10.68 -22.01
C GLY A 129 -10.12 9.95 -20.93
N THR A 130 -9.67 8.74 -20.56
CA THR A 130 -10.33 7.86 -19.58
C THR A 130 -9.36 7.38 -18.52
N ILE A 131 -9.88 6.90 -17.39
CA ILE A 131 -9.18 6.01 -16.44
C ILE A 131 -10.07 4.79 -16.21
N CYS A 132 -9.56 3.58 -16.42
CA CYS A 132 -10.34 2.34 -16.38
C CYS A 132 -11.57 2.41 -17.32
N ASP A 133 -11.40 2.98 -18.51
CA ASP A 133 -12.47 3.28 -19.48
C ASP A 133 -13.60 4.19 -18.96
N ILE A 134 -13.43 4.83 -17.78
CA ILE A 134 -14.34 5.85 -17.26
C ILE A 134 -13.97 7.19 -17.88
N PRO A 135 -14.88 7.85 -18.64
CA PRO A 135 -14.59 9.14 -19.26
C PRO A 135 -14.37 10.23 -18.22
N LEU A 136 -13.38 11.07 -18.44
CA LEU A 136 -13.08 12.23 -17.60
C LEU A 136 -13.23 13.53 -18.40
N PRO A 137 -13.43 14.68 -17.71
CA PRO A 137 -13.46 15.97 -18.37
C PRO A 137 -12.21 16.24 -19.20
N ASN A 138 -12.37 16.92 -20.34
CA ASN A 138 -11.25 17.35 -21.16
C ASN A 138 -10.46 18.46 -20.50
N GLY A 139 -9.14 18.47 -20.73
CA GLY A 139 -8.26 19.55 -20.29
C GLY A 139 -7.69 19.41 -18.88
N LEU A 140 -7.86 18.25 -18.25
CA LEU A 140 -7.18 17.96 -16.98
C LEU A 140 -5.65 17.94 -17.20
N VAL A 141 -4.92 18.47 -16.23
CA VAL A 141 -3.45 18.48 -16.22
C VAL A 141 -2.90 17.48 -15.20
N GLU A 142 -1.63 17.15 -15.31
CA GLU A 142 -0.98 16.21 -14.39
C GLU A 142 -1.12 16.67 -12.92
N SER A 143 -1.39 15.74 -12.04
CA SER A 143 -1.57 15.97 -10.60
C SER A 143 -2.78 16.88 -10.24
N GLU A 144 -3.67 17.17 -11.18
CA GLU A 144 -4.88 17.94 -10.89
C GLU A 144 -5.83 17.13 -9.99
N LYS A 145 -6.50 17.84 -9.08
CA LYS A 145 -7.55 17.25 -8.26
C LYS A 145 -8.74 16.86 -9.14
N LEU A 146 -9.17 15.62 -9.04
CA LEU A 146 -10.35 15.14 -9.77
C LEU A 146 -11.62 15.81 -9.23
N PRO A 147 -12.62 16.07 -10.10
CA PRO A 147 -13.89 16.64 -9.68
C PRO A 147 -14.60 15.79 -8.62
N GLU A 148 -14.48 14.49 -8.73
CA GLU A 148 -14.98 13.48 -7.78
C GLU A 148 -13.92 12.44 -7.50
N VAL A 149 -13.99 11.83 -6.31
CA VAL A 149 -13.15 10.69 -5.96
C VAL A 149 -13.49 9.52 -6.87
N LEU A 150 -12.49 8.99 -7.55
CA LEU A 150 -12.67 7.97 -8.57
C LEU A 150 -12.22 6.60 -8.05
N PHE A 151 -13.11 5.60 -8.15
CA PHE A 151 -12.78 4.19 -7.91
C PHE A 151 -12.35 3.54 -9.22
N THR A 152 -11.10 3.05 -9.26
CA THR A 152 -10.43 2.51 -10.45
C THR A 152 -9.79 1.17 -10.15
N PRO A 153 -10.58 0.08 -10.08
CA PRO A 153 -10.06 -1.22 -9.69
C PRO A 153 -9.06 -1.78 -10.69
N SER A 154 -8.20 -2.67 -10.21
CA SER A 154 -7.38 -3.54 -11.05
C SER A 154 -7.57 -5.00 -10.65
N THR A 155 -7.24 -5.90 -11.57
CA THR A 155 -7.09 -7.32 -11.22
C THR A 155 -5.89 -7.46 -10.28
N LYS A 156 -5.93 -8.49 -9.44
CA LYS A 156 -4.78 -8.94 -8.68
C LYS A 156 -4.14 -10.09 -9.46
N ALA A 157 -3.06 -9.77 -10.17
CA ALA A 157 -2.34 -10.74 -10.97
C ALA A 157 -1.65 -11.81 -10.11
N GLU A 158 -1.42 -13.00 -10.69
CA GLU A 158 -0.54 -13.99 -10.08
C GLU A 158 0.92 -13.50 -10.07
N ILE A 159 1.75 -14.12 -9.21
CA ILE A 159 3.16 -13.72 -9.08
C ILE A 159 3.86 -13.93 -10.42
N GLY A 160 4.31 -12.84 -11.04
CA GLY A 160 5.00 -12.84 -12.34
C GLY A 160 4.22 -12.16 -13.47
N ASP A 161 2.94 -11.89 -13.26
CA ASP A 161 2.09 -11.12 -14.18
C ASP A 161 1.91 -9.68 -13.67
N HIS A 162 1.35 -8.83 -14.51
CA HIS A 162 1.05 -7.43 -14.19
C HIS A 162 -0.42 -7.23 -13.88
N ASP A 163 -0.70 -6.41 -12.85
CA ASP A 163 -2.05 -5.97 -12.54
C ASP A 163 -2.61 -5.13 -13.69
N GLU A 164 -3.84 -5.42 -14.12
CA GLU A 164 -4.52 -4.70 -15.19
C GLU A 164 -5.63 -3.82 -14.63
N ASN A 165 -5.62 -2.54 -14.99
CA ASN A 165 -6.74 -1.65 -14.73
C ASN A 165 -8.00 -2.17 -15.44
N ILE A 166 -9.10 -2.27 -14.72
CA ILE A 166 -10.37 -2.75 -15.24
C ILE A 166 -11.50 -1.74 -14.98
N HIS A 167 -12.48 -1.70 -15.88
CA HIS A 167 -13.70 -0.95 -15.61
C HIS A 167 -14.46 -1.59 -14.43
N PRO A 168 -15.12 -0.81 -13.53
CA PRO A 168 -15.86 -1.36 -12.39
C PRO A 168 -16.89 -2.44 -12.74
N SER A 169 -17.50 -2.39 -13.92
CA SER A 169 -18.41 -3.46 -14.38
C SER A 169 -17.69 -4.80 -14.59
N LYS A 170 -16.42 -4.77 -15.00
CA LYS A 170 -15.60 -5.99 -15.14
C LYS A 170 -15.30 -6.64 -13.78
N MET A 171 -15.14 -5.83 -12.75
CA MET A 171 -15.03 -6.34 -11.36
C MET A 171 -16.28 -7.14 -10.96
N VAL A 172 -17.48 -6.68 -11.35
CA VAL A 172 -18.73 -7.42 -11.09
C VAL A 172 -18.71 -8.79 -11.78
N GLU A 173 -18.22 -8.86 -13.02
CA GLU A 173 -18.09 -10.14 -13.73
C GLU A 173 -17.09 -11.09 -13.05
N ILE A 174 -15.92 -10.58 -12.63
CA ILE A 174 -14.88 -11.37 -11.95
C ILE A 174 -15.40 -11.92 -10.62
N LEU A 175 -16.09 -11.10 -9.83
CA LEU A 175 -16.59 -11.50 -8.52
C LEU A 175 -17.86 -12.37 -8.60
N GLY A 176 -18.64 -12.27 -9.68
CA GLY A 176 -19.94 -12.92 -9.82
C GLY A 176 -21.00 -12.40 -8.84
N ASP A 177 -20.70 -11.29 -8.13
CA ASP A 177 -21.55 -10.72 -7.09
C ASP A 177 -21.51 -9.18 -7.16
N LYS A 178 -22.61 -8.63 -7.70
CA LYS A 178 -22.75 -7.17 -7.82
C LYS A 178 -22.83 -6.48 -6.46
N LYS A 179 -23.46 -7.09 -5.47
CA LYS A 179 -23.60 -6.51 -4.13
C LYS A 179 -22.23 -6.38 -3.46
N LEU A 180 -21.41 -7.41 -3.56
CA LEU A 180 -20.03 -7.39 -3.06
C LEU A 180 -19.19 -6.34 -3.81
N ALA A 181 -19.30 -6.26 -5.13
CA ALA A 181 -18.59 -5.27 -5.92
C ALA A 181 -18.96 -3.84 -5.52
N ASP A 182 -20.25 -3.55 -5.39
CA ASP A 182 -20.74 -2.25 -4.92
C ASP A 182 -20.24 -1.93 -3.49
N GLN A 183 -20.25 -2.91 -2.59
CA GLN A 183 -19.74 -2.76 -1.22
C GLN A 183 -18.25 -2.46 -1.19
N ILE A 184 -17.44 -3.12 -2.00
CA ILE A 184 -16.00 -2.86 -2.12
C ILE A 184 -15.75 -1.42 -2.58
N ALA A 185 -16.41 -0.99 -3.65
CA ALA A 185 -16.25 0.35 -4.18
C ALA A 185 -16.65 1.43 -3.16
N GLN A 186 -17.79 1.28 -2.51
CA GLN A 186 -18.28 2.20 -1.47
C GLN A 186 -17.35 2.24 -0.26
N SER A 187 -16.89 1.08 0.22
CA SER A 187 -15.97 0.99 1.35
C SER A 187 -14.62 1.62 1.04
N ALA A 188 -14.07 1.37 -0.16
CA ALA A 188 -12.80 1.94 -0.58
C ALA A 188 -12.88 3.48 -0.67
N ILE A 189 -13.95 4.04 -1.24
CA ILE A 189 -14.18 5.48 -1.31
C ILE A 189 -14.34 6.07 0.11
N ALA A 190 -15.10 5.43 0.99
CA ALA A 190 -15.32 5.89 2.36
C ALA A 190 -14.00 5.90 3.18
N LEU A 191 -13.21 4.83 3.10
CA LEU A 191 -11.89 4.73 3.72
C LEU A 191 -10.95 5.83 3.21
N TYR A 192 -10.87 6.02 1.89
CA TYR A 192 -10.06 7.05 1.26
C TYR A 192 -10.49 8.45 1.71
N THR A 193 -11.78 8.75 1.68
CA THR A 193 -12.31 10.09 2.02
C THR A 193 -11.95 10.45 3.46
N LYS A 194 -12.24 9.57 4.43
CA LYS A 194 -11.88 9.80 5.82
C LYS A 194 -10.38 9.97 6.04
N ALA A 195 -9.58 9.12 5.39
CA ALA A 195 -8.12 9.20 5.48
C ALA A 195 -7.58 10.49 4.86
N SER A 196 -8.11 10.92 3.70
CA SER A 196 -7.68 12.14 3.01
C SER A 196 -8.03 13.40 3.80
N GLU A 197 -9.19 13.45 4.44
CA GLU A 197 -9.58 14.55 5.34
C GLU A 197 -8.62 14.66 6.53
N TYR A 198 -8.31 13.54 7.17
CA TYR A 198 -7.35 13.51 8.26
C TYR A 198 -5.95 13.94 7.79
N ALA A 199 -5.44 13.35 6.71
CA ALA A 199 -4.10 13.65 6.16
C ALA A 199 -3.98 15.14 5.77
N ALA A 200 -5.03 15.72 5.18
CA ALA A 200 -5.09 17.14 4.85
C ALA A 200 -4.91 18.03 6.09
N SER A 201 -5.49 17.66 7.23
CA SER A 201 -5.31 18.37 8.51
C SER A 201 -3.86 18.30 9.03
N LYS A 202 -3.06 17.36 8.50
CA LYS A 202 -1.64 17.17 8.81
C LYS A 202 -0.71 17.72 7.73
N GLY A 203 -1.25 18.42 6.73
CA GLY A 203 -0.48 18.97 5.62
C GLY A 203 -0.06 17.95 4.56
N ILE A 204 -0.73 16.81 4.50
CA ILE A 204 -0.49 15.74 3.51
C ILE A 204 -1.69 15.59 2.58
N ILE A 205 -1.44 15.57 1.28
CA ILE A 205 -2.39 15.15 0.26
C ILE A 205 -2.19 13.67 -0.01
N ILE A 206 -3.24 12.86 0.12
CA ILE A 206 -3.28 11.49 -0.39
C ILE A 206 -3.83 11.55 -1.82
N ALA A 207 -2.95 11.45 -2.81
CA ALA A 207 -3.37 11.57 -4.21
C ALA A 207 -4.14 10.35 -4.70
N ASP A 208 -3.65 9.18 -4.39
CA ASP A 208 -4.28 7.89 -4.62
C ASP A 208 -3.81 6.86 -3.59
N THR A 209 -4.55 5.78 -3.49
CA THR A 209 -4.19 4.63 -2.68
C THR A 209 -4.77 3.35 -3.25
N LYS A 210 -4.17 2.23 -2.87
CA LYS A 210 -4.62 0.89 -3.17
C LYS A 210 -4.99 0.18 -1.86
N PHE A 211 -6.24 -0.27 -1.77
CA PHE A 211 -6.71 -1.14 -0.70
C PHE A 211 -6.83 -2.59 -1.18
N GLU A 212 -6.68 -3.51 -0.24
CA GLU A 212 -7.01 -4.91 -0.44
C GLU A 212 -8.11 -5.33 0.55
N PHE A 213 -8.99 -6.21 0.11
CA PHE A 213 -10.09 -6.69 0.91
C PHE A 213 -10.11 -8.21 0.99
N GLY A 214 -10.66 -8.72 2.08
CA GLY A 214 -10.96 -10.13 2.28
C GLY A 214 -12.37 -10.31 2.77
N LEU A 215 -12.81 -11.55 2.79
CA LEU A 215 -14.09 -11.96 3.37
C LEU A 215 -13.80 -12.87 4.55
N ASP A 216 -14.49 -12.64 5.67
CA ASP A 216 -14.46 -13.53 6.83
C ASP A 216 -15.30 -14.79 6.62
N GLU A 217 -15.41 -15.64 7.65
CA GLU A 217 -16.18 -16.90 7.61
C GLU A 217 -17.68 -16.67 7.33
N ASP A 218 -18.22 -15.50 7.68
CA ASP A 218 -19.61 -15.08 7.47
C ASP A 218 -19.83 -14.29 6.18
N ASN A 219 -18.79 -14.18 5.33
CA ASN A 219 -18.73 -13.36 4.11
C ASN A 219 -18.85 -11.84 4.35
N ASN A 220 -18.51 -11.36 5.53
CA ASN A 220 -18.40 -9.92 5.76
C ASN A 220 -17.11 -9.39 5.14
N LEU A 221 -17.18 -8.19 4.55
CA LEU A 221 -16.04 -7.49 3.99
C LEU A 221 -15.10 -7.00 5.09
N VAL A 222 -13.81 -7.23 4.93
CA VAL A 222 -12.75 -6.88 5.89
C VAL A 222 -11.59 -6.23 5.14
N LEU A 223 -11.05 -5.14 5.68
CA LEU A 223 -9.85 -4.50 5.17
C LEU A 223 -8.62 -5.36 5.53
N VAL A 224 -7.81 -5.69 4.56
CA VAL A 224 -6.63 -6.55 4.75
C VAL A 224 -5.37 -5.89 4.19
N ASP A 225 -4.23 -6.53 4.42
CA ASP A 225 -2.90 -6.12 3.98
C ASP A 225 -2.42 -4.80 4.61
N GLU A 226 -1.51 -4.09 3.96
CA GLU A 226 -1.07 -2.77 4.40
C GLU A 226 -2.07 -1.69 3.98
N VAL A 227 -2.14 -0.62 4.77
CA VAL A 227 -3.12 0.44 4.54
C VAL A 227 -2.44 1.79 4.54
N LEU A 228 -2.63 2.54 3.43
CA LEU A 228 -2.26 3.95 3.33
C LEU A 228 -0.79 4.20 3.74
N THR A 229 0.10 3.34 3.27
CA THR A 229 1.54 3.49 3.47
C THR A 229 2.17 4.18 2.26
N PRO A 230 3.40 4.70 2.39
CA PRO A 230 4.16 5.20 1.24
C PRO A 230 4.43 4.16 0.14
N ASP A 231 4.23 2.86 0.42
CA ASP A 231 4.34 1.79 -0.57
C ASP A 231 3.06 1.59 -1.37
N SER A 232 1.90 1.80 -0.77
CA SER A 232 0.57 1.61 -1.37
C SER A 232 -0.13 2.89 -1.80
N SER A 233 0.44 4.07 -1.49
CA SER A 233 -0.19 5.37 -1.67
C SER A 233 0.79 6.42 -2.16
N ARG A 234 0.26 7.47 -2.81
CA ARG A 234 1.02 8.69 -3.10
C ARG A 234 0.67 9.76 -2.09
N PHE A 235 1.69 10.19 -1.34
CA PHE A 235 1.60 11.24 -0.33
C PHE A 235 2.38 12.46 -0.77
N TRP A 236 1.69 13.61 -0.89
CA TRP A 236 2.30 14.87 -1.30
C TRP A 236 2.26 15.90 -0.19
N PRO A 237 3.32 16.73 -0.04
CA PRO A 237 3.28 17.87 0.86
C PRO A 237 2.28 18.92 0.33
N ALA A 238 1.23 19.22 1.11
CA ALA A 238 0.17 20.11 0.69
C ALA A 238 0.67 21.53 0.40
N ASN A 239 1.69 22.00 1.13
CA ASN A 239 2.27 23.33 0.97
C ASN A 239 3.16 23.49 -0.28
N LYS A 240 3.45 22.40 -0.99
CA LYS A 240 4.24 22.40 -2.24
C LYS A 240 3.44 21.93 -3.45
N TYR A 241 2.17 21.61 -3.22
CA TYR A 241 1.31 21.10 -4.28
C TYR A 241 1.05 22.16 -5.35
N GLU A 242 1.20 21.75 -6.61
CA GLU A 242 0.92 22.56 -7.79
C GLU A 242 0.43 21.65 -8.94
N ALA A 243 -0.77 21.88 -9.43
CA ALA A 243 -1.29 21.15 -10.58
C ALA A 243 -0.49 21.46 -11.85
N GLY A 244 -0.41 20.50 -12.77
CA GLY A 244 0.30 20.65 -14.04
C GLY A 244 1.74 20.12 -14.03
N ARG A 245 2.22 19.57 -12.93
CA ARG A 245 3.56 18.98 -12.80
C ARG A 245 3.57 17.74 -11.91
N THR A 246 4.64 16.98 -12.03
CA THR A 246 4.97 15.92 -11.06
C THR A 246 5.23 16.55 -9.68
N GLN A 247 4.72 15.94 -8.63
CA GLN A 247 4.79 16.46 -7.27
C GLN A 247 6.01 15.97 -6.49
N ASP A 248 6.50 16.80 -5.56
CA ASP A 248 7.29 16.31 -4.44
C ASP A 248 6.48 15.29 -3.65
N SER A 249 7.12 14.28 -3.06
CA SER A 249 6.37 13.23 -2.41
C SER A 249 7.10 12.64 -1.20
N PHE A 250 6.32 12.04 -0.29
CA PHE A 250 6.80 11.27 0.87
C PHE A 250 6.83 9.76 0.61
N ASP A 251 6.58 9.35 -0.63
CA ASP A 251 6.51 7.95 -1.06
C ASP A 251 7.70 7.54 -1.94
N LYS A 252 7.55 6.48 -2.72
CA LYS A 252 8.58 5.95 -3.62
C LYS A 252 8.93 6.85 -4.83
N GLN A 253 8.34 8.03 -4.97
CA GLN A 253 8.57 8.86 -6.16
C GLN A 253 10.04 9.29 -6.29
N PHE A 254 10.72 9.56 -5.16
CA PHE A 254 12.14 9.85 -5.18
C PHE A 254 12.97 8.70 -5.79
N LEU A 255 12.67 7.47 -5.37
CA LEU A 255 13.29 6.27 -5.95
C LEU A 255 12.94 6.11 -7.43
N ARG A 256 11.66 6.31 -7.81
CA ARG A 256 11.26 6.21 -9.22
C ARG A 256 11.98 7.26 -10.08
N ASN A 257 12.05 8.49 -9.63
CA ASN A 257 12.76 9.56 -10.34
C ASN A 257 14.24 9.21 -10.55
N TYR A 258 14.89 8.65 -9.53
CA TYR A 258 16.27 8.16 -9.68
C TYR A 258 16.36 7.06 -10.74
N LEU A 259 15.51 6.04 -10.67
CA LEU A 259 15.50 4.94 -11.63
C LEU A 259 15.23 5.41 -13.07
N GLU A 260 14.33 6.38 -13.24
CA GLU A 260 14.06 7.00 -14.54
C GLU A 260 15.28 7.81 -15.04
N SER A 261 15.97 8.53 -14.17
CA SER A 261 17.17 9.32 -14.54
C SER A 261 18.33 8.48 -15.07
N ILE A 262 18.42 7.22 -14.65
CA ILE A 262 19.44 6.28 -15.13
C ILE A 262 18.93 5.38 -16.28
N ASN A 263 17.75 5.66 -16.84
CA ASN A 263 17.08 4.84 -17.87
C ASN A 263 16.96 3.37 -17.43
N PHE A 264 16.48 3.15 -16.21
CA PHE A 264 16.32 1.82 -15.63
C PHE A 264 15.47 0.91 -16.54
N ASP A 265 15.94 -0.31 -16.78
CA ASP A 265 15.35 -1.27 -17.73
C ASP A 265 14.02 -1.91 -17.24
N LYS A 266 13.67 -1.70 -15.96
CA LYS A 266 12.48 -2.23 -15.27
C LYS A 266 12.43 -3.77 -15.21
N ASN A 267 13.58 -4.43 -15.35
CA ASN A 267 13.69 -5.89 -15.32
C ASN A 267 14.82 -6.37 -14.40
N THR A 268 15.95 -5.67 -14.38
CA THR A 268 17.16 -6.13 -13.69
C THR A 268 17.27 -5.50 -12.29
N SER A 269 17.32 -6.32 -11.26
CA SER A 269 17.59 -5.84 -9.89
C SER A 269 18.95 -5.14 -9.80
N ILE A 270 18.98 -3.93 -9.29
CA ILE A 270 20.19 -3.10 -9.13
C ILE A 270 20.42 -2.72 -7.68
N GLU A 271 21.65 -2.31 -7.35
CA GLU A 271 21.96 -1.66 -6.09
C GLU A 271 21.61 -0.15 -6.17
N LEU A 272 20.95 0.33 -5.10
CA LEU A 272 20.66 1.76 -4.97
C LEU A 272 21.86 2.48 -4.34
N PRO A 273 22.18 3.70 -4.79
CA PRO A 273 23.14 4.56 -4.10
C PRO A 273 22.70 4.86 -2.66
N GLN A 274 23.67 5.12 -1.81
CA GLN A 274 23.42 5.35 -0.38
C GLN A 274 22.54 6.59 -0.13
N ASP A 275 22.73 7.64 -0.91
CA ASP A 275 21.92 8.87 -0.85
C ASP A 275 20.46 8.62 -1.24
N VAL A 276 20.19 7.71 -2.18
CA VAL A 276 18.81 7.31 -2.56
C VAL A 276 18.15 6.55 -1.42
N ILE A 277 18.89 5.66 -0.75
CA ILE A 277 18.41 4.92 0.42
C ILE A 277 18.05 5.88 1.56
N GLU A 278 18.98 6.78 1.91
CA GLU A 278 18.80 7.74 3.00
C GLU A 278 17.67 8.73 2.75
N ASN A 279 17.57 9.27 1.55
CA ASN A 279 16.48 10.17 1.18
C ASN A 279 15.11 9.44 1.19
N THR A 280 15.04 8.21 0.69
CA THR A 280 13.80 7.42 0.74
C THR A 280 13.39 7.16 2.19
N LEU A 281 14.32 6.74 3.05
CA LEU A 281 14.05 6.54 4.47
C LEU A 281 13.59 7.83 5.16
N SER A 282 14.25 8.96 4.87
CA SER A 282 13.90 10.27 5.42
C SER A 282 12.48 10.66 5.06
N LYS A 283 12.04 10.43 3.81
CA LYS A 283 10.67 10.69 3.36
C LYS A 283 9.63 9.83 4.08
N TYR A 284 9.93 8.56 4.32
CA TYR A 284 9.03 7.67 5.06
C TYR A 284 8.91 8.08 6.53
N LYS A 285 10.01 8.48 7.18
CA LYS A 285 10.01 9.02 8.54
C LYS A 285 9.21 10.32 8.63
N GLU A 286 9.39 11.23 7.68
CA GLU A 286 8.68 12.50 7.62
C GLU A 286 7.16 12.28 7.49
N ALA A 287 6.73 11.37 6.59
CA ALA A 287 5.34 10.98 6.47
C ALA A 287 4.77 10.43 7.79
N PHE A 288 5.49 9.52 8.44
CA PHE A 288 5.08 8.95 9.71
C PHE A 288 4.92 10.03 10.78
N GLN A 289 5.91 10.91 10.93
CA GLN A 289 5.89 11.97 11.93
C GLN A 289 4.74 12.96 11.70
N LEU A 290 4.50 13.36 10.46
CA LEU A 290 3.39 14.26 10.12
C LEU A 290 2.03 13.62 10.42
N LEU A 291 1.83 12.36 10.03
CA LEU A 291 0.57 11.66 10.23
C LEU A 291 0.28 11.39 11.71
N THR A 292 1.27 10.97 12.47
CA THR A 292 1.08 10.44 13.82
C THR A 292 1.45 11.43 14.93
N GLY A 293 2.25 12.46 14.62
CA GLY A 293 2.86 13.36 15.59
C GLY A 293 3.94 12.69 16.47
N ARG A 294 4.37 11.47 16.10
CA ARG A 294 5.37 10.68 16.85
C ARG A 294 6.64 10.51 16.03
N GLU A 295 7.77 10.32 16.70
CA GLU A 295 9.00 9.82 16.07
C GLU A 295 8.95 8.29 16.00
N VAL A 296 9.50 7.73 14.92
CA VAL A 296 9.59 6.29 14.77
C VAL A 296 10.85 5.76 15.44
N ASN A 297 10.70 4.73 16.28
CA ASN A 297 11.81 3.99 16.87
C ASN A 297 12.22 2.85 15.92
N LEU A 298 13.44 2.90 15.38
CA LEU A 298 13.99 1.93 14.41
C LEU A 298 14.96 0.95 15.08
#